data_3c0505b678dbe7d16437ca83d60ce964
#
_entry.id   3c0505b678dbe7d16437ca83d60ce964
#
_cell.length_a   1.000
_cell.length_b   1.000
_cell.length_c   1.000
_cell.angle_alpha   90.00
_cell.angle_beta   90.00
_cell.angle_gamma   90.00
#
_symmetry.space_group_name_H-M   'P 1'
#
loop_
_entity.id
_entity.type
_entity.pdbx_description
1 polymer ?
#
loop_
_entity_poly.entity_id
_entity_poly.type
_entity_poly.pdbx_seq_one_letter_code
_entity_poly.pdbx_strand_id
1 'polypeptide(L)'
;DAATGETIADSVFSYPRWGRQEYCSPAEACFRQHPQDYLDGLRHVIGEVVAARPDAAPHIRAVSVDTTASTPCLVDRTCTPLALRPEYADDPDAMFVLWKDHTAQREAEEITALCASSEINYARHSGNHYSAECFWAKCLHLLRGSRRLRRDAYAMVELCDWIPAVLTGADDPSAIRASHCAAGSKQMWAEAWGGFPPEAFFEALDPALLPIVRNISKTNRTCDHAAGTITPAWTQALGLPEGVVVGVGNIDAHAGAVGAGIRCGTVVLNLGTSACHMALMPSDEMGGRLVEGIFGQVDSSIVPGMVGFEAGLSAFGDVYAWFRNLLCWPLEELLVQPGAPDAQARQRLAEECRDKIMGRLAEEAERLELRADMPLATDWLNGRRNPYPAPELTGTLTGLRLSTTAPEIYYALAEATAFATKAILDHLAANGVAIERLTGIGGISQKSPFVMQLLADVTGREISVIDCKQACAMGSVVYATVIAGCYGSVEEAQRALCNFPSRRYTPRAERHPLLMQRYERYKAQGGLPQR
;
A
#
# COMPACT_ATOMS: atom_id res chain seq x y z
N ASP A 1 5.78 1.99 -24.27
CA ASP A 1 6.56 1.24 -25.25
C ASP A 1 7.39 0.14 -24.58
N ALA A 2 7.23 -1.12 -25.01
CA ALA A 2 7.88 -2.27 -24.38
C ALA A 2 9.41 -2.35 -24.60
N ALA A 3 9.96 -1.60 -25.52
CA ALA A 3 11.40 -1.58 -25.79
C ALA A 3 12.11 -0.46 -25.04
N THR A 4 11.45 0.66 -24.77
CA THR A 4 12.06 1.87 -24.23
C THR A 4 11.59 2.23 -22.83
N GLY A 5 10.45 1.73 -22.39
CA GLY A 5 9.77 2.16 -21.16
C GLY A 5 9.09 3.54 -21.28
N GLU A 6 9.11 4.15 -22.48
CA GLU A 6 8.46 5.44 -22.70
C GLU A 6 6.94 5.33 -22.56
N THR A 7 6.32 6.25 -21.81
CA THR A 7 4.87 6.38 -21.72
C THR A 7 4.34 6.98 -23.02
N ILE A 8 3.62 6.19 -23.82
CA ILE A 8 3.03 6.60 -25.11
C ILE A 8 1.73 7.36 -24.90
N ALA A 9 0.91 6.94 -23.94
CA ALA A 9 -0.30 7.60 -23.50
C ALA A 9 -0.61 7.22 -22.05
N ASP A 10 -1.32 8.09 -21.34
CA ASP A 10 -1.83 7.85 -20.00
C ASP A 10 -3.23 8.44 -19.84
N SER A 11 -4.02 7.88 -18.94
CA SER A 11 -5.34 8.38 -18.56
C SER A 11 -5.60 8.10 -17.10
N VAL A 12 -6.37 8.98 -16.47
CA VAL A 12 -6.76 8.88 -15.06
C VAL A 12 -8.27 9.03 -14.94
N PHE A 13 -8.90 8.11 -14.24
CA PHE A 13 -10.32 8.16 -13.92
C PHE A 13 -10.53 8.42 -12.43
N SER A 14 -11.25 9.48 -12.12
CA SER A 14 -11.67 9.76 -10.74
C SER A 14 -12.98 9.05 -10.46
N TYR A 15 -12.97 8.10 -9.53
CA TYR A 15 -14.18 7.34 -9.14
C TYR A 15 -15.25 8.27 -8.56
N PRO A 16 -16.43 8.41 -9.22
CA PRO A 16 -17.42 9.43 -8.84
C PRO A 16 -18.01 9.23 -7.45
N ARG A 17 -18.33 7.97 -7.07
CA ARG A 17 -18.88 7.65 -5.76
C ARG A 17 -17.86 7.90 -4.66
N TRP A 18 -16.62 7.49 -4.88
CA TRP A 18 -15.52 7.76 -3.98
C TRP A 18 -15.27 9.28 -3.80
N GLY A 19 -15.31 10.06 -4.89
CA GLY A 19 -15.15 11.51 -4.85
C GLY A 19 -16.23 12.21 -4.01
N ARG A 20 -17.43 11.64 -3.93
CA ARG A 20 -18.54 12.10 -3.06
C ARG A 20 -18.52 11.47 -1.66
N GLN A 21 -17.54 10.60 -1.39
CA GLN A 21 -17.43 9.80 -0.16
C GLN A 21 -18.69 8.95 0.14
N GLU A 22 -19.40 8.54 -0.90
CA GLU A 22 -20.49 7.57 -0.77
C GLU A 22 -19.93 6.27 -0.17
N TYR A 23 -20.68 5.66 0.74
CA TYR A 23 -20.29 4.41 1.41
C TYR A 23 -19.02 4.49 2.27
N CYS A 24 -18.66 5.70 2.72
CA CYS A 24 -17.53 5.94 3.61
C CYS A 24 -17.98 6.62 4.91
N SER A 25 -17.53 6.09 6.05
CA SER A 25 -17.70 6.68 7.38
C SER A 25 -16.32 6.74 8.08
N PRO A 26 -15.57 7.85 7.93
CA PRO A 26 -14.26 7.97 8.59
C PRO A 26 -14.32 7.84 10.12
N ALA A 27 -15.44 8.27 10.75
CA ALA A 27 -15.63 8.16 12.19
C ALA A 27 -15.74 6.70 12.67
N GLU A 28 -16.21 5.81 11.81
CA GLU A 28 -16.35 4.37 12.06
C GLU A 28 -15.22 3.55 11.40
N ALA A 29 -14.24 4.22 10.81
CA ALA A 29 -13.18 3.62 10.01
C ALA A 29 -13.70 2.68 8.91
N CYS A 30 -14.89 2.98 8.36
CA CYS A 30 -15.57 2.22 7.32
C CYS A 30 -15.33 2.85 5.95
N PHE A 31 -14.81 2.06 5.01
CA PHE A 31 -14.48 2.50 3.67
C PHE A 31 -14.83 1.43 2.64
N ARG A 32 -15.87 1.71 1.85
CA ARG A 32 -16.39 0.80 0.82
C ARG A 32 -16.32 1.45 -0.55
N GLN A 33 -16.15 0.64 -1.58
CA GLN A 33 -16.16 1.11 -2.97
C GLN A 33 -17.00 0.21 -3.86
N HIS A 34 -17.93 0.85 -4.59
CA HIS A 34 -18.85 0.13 -5.45
C HIS A 34 -18.13 -0.48 -6.65
N PRO A 35 -18.34 -1.76 -7.00
CA PRO A 35 -17.64 -2.43 -8.11
C PRO A 35 -17.87 -1.78 -9.47
N GLN A 36 -18.99 -1.08 -9.68
CA GLN A 36 -19.27 -0.37 -10.92
C GLN A 36 -18.24 0.76 -11.19
N ASP A 37 -17.70 1.40 -10.14
CA ASP A 37 -16.66 2.43 -10.32
C ASP A 37 -15.41 1.86 -11.00
N TYR A 38 -15.02 0.63 -10.66
CA TYR A 38 -13.88 -0.04 -11.30
C TYR A 38 -14.17 -0.40 -12.75
N LEU A 39 -15.38 -0.92 -13.05
CA LEU A 39 -15.77 -1.25 -14.43
C LEU A 39 -15.84 -0.01 -15.33
N ASP A 40 -16.36 1.09 -14.80
CA ASP A 40 -16.43 2.37 -15.52
C ASP A 40 -15.03 2.95 -15.70
N GLY A 41 -14.18 2.86 -14.68
CA GLY A 41 -12.78 3.26 -14.73
C GLY A 41 -12.00 2.50 -15.79
N LEU A 42 -12.13 1.17 -15.85
CA LEU A 42 -11.48 0.34 -16.87
C LEU A 42 -11.88 0.76 -18.29
N ARG A 43 -13.19 0.94 -18.53
CA ARG A 43 -13.68 1.38 -19.85
C ARG A 43 -13.14 2.74 -20.22
N HIS A 44 -13.15 3.67 -19.27
CA HIS A 44 -12.69 5.02 -19.47
C HIS A 44 -11.19 5.08 -19.79
N VAL A 45 -10.33 4.57 -18.89
CA VAL A 45 -8.88 4.74 -19.05
C VAL A 45 -8.32 4.01 -20.27
N ILE A 46 -8.80 2.80 -20.56
CA ILE A 46 -8.34 2.06 -21.73
C ILE A 46 -8.89 2.70 -23.00
N GLY A 47 -10.17 3.10 -23.01
CA GLY A 47 -10.77 3.80 -24.15
C GLY A 47 -10.06 5.10 -24.49
N GLU A 48 -9.72 5.92 -23.50
CA GLU A 48 -8.96 7.18 -23.68
C GLU A 48 -7.56 6.93 -24.24
N VAL A 49 -6.83 5.95 -23.69
CA VAL A 49 -5.48 5.60 -24.17
C VAL A 49 -5.51 5.09 -25.61
N VAL A 50 -6.47 4.23 -25.96
CA VAL A 50 -6.66 3.73 -27.32
C VAL A 50 -7.05 4.86 -28.28
N ALA A 51 -7.95 5.75 -27.87
CA ALA A 51 -8.36 6.90 -28.67
C ALA A 51 -7.22 7.92 -28.88
N ALA A 52 -6.37 8.12 -27.86
CA ALA A 52 -5.23 9.02 -27.94
C ALA A 52 -4.15 8.53 -28.90
N ARG A 53 -4.02 7.19 -29.06
CA ARG A 53 -2.98 6.56 -29.88
C ARG A 53 -3.54 5.40 -30.74
N PRO A 54 -4.41 5.73 -31.72
CA PRO A 54 -5.00 4.71 -32.60
C PRO A 54 -3.97 3.99 -33.46
N ASP A 55 -2.82 4.60 -33.70
CA ASP A 55 -1.67 4.01 -34.40
C ASP A 55 -0.98 2.92 -33.54
N ALA A 56 -0.94 3.07 -32.21
CA ALA A 56 -0.32 2.12 -31.30
C ALA A 56 -1.28 1.01 -30.85
N ALA A 57 -2.59 1.27 -30.83
CA ALA A 57 -3.60 0.34 -30.33
C ALA A 57 -3.51 -1.08 -30.92
N PRO A 58 -3.29 -1.29 -32.24
CA PRO A 58 -3.15 -2.63 -32.82
C PRO A 58 -1.91 -3.40 -32.34
N HIS A 59 -0.98 -2.72 -31.69
CA HIS A 59 0.27 -3.30 -31.20
C HIS A 59 0.25 -3.62 -29.70
N ILE A 60 -0.87 -3.40 -29.00
CA ILE A 60 -1.03 -3.78 -27.59
C ILE A 60 -1.00 -5.31 -27.48
N ARG A 61 -0.11 -5.85 -26.64
CA ARG A 61 0.11 -7.28 -26.47
C ARG A 61 -0.39 -7.82 -25.16
N ALA A 62 -0.32 -7.02 -24.10
CA ALA A 62 -0.68 -7.45 -22.75
C ALA A 62 -1.25 -6.30 -21.93
N VAL A 63 -2.06 -6.68 -20.94
CA VAL A 63 -2.57 -5.83 -19.87
C VAL A 63 -2.19 -6.47 -18.53
N SER A 64 -1.61 -5.70 -17.63
CA SER A 64 -1.37 -6.10 -16.25
C SER A 64 -2.05 -5.12 -15.30
N VAL A 65 -2.44 -5.61 -14.12
CA VAL A 65 -3.26 -4.88 -13.16
C VAL A 65 -2.58 -4.89 -11.80
N ASP A 66 -2.49 -3.74 -11.19
CA ASP A 66 -2.19 -3.61 -9.77
C ASP A 66 -3.34 -2.89 -9.05
N THR A 67 -3.56 -3.24 -7.78
CA THR A 67 -4.62 -2.66 -6.98
C THR A 67 -4.17 -2.48 -5.53
N THR A 68 -4.89 -1.65 -4.79
CA THR A 68 -4.77 -1.69 -3.32
C THR A 68 -5.13 -3.07 -2.79
N ALA A 69 -4.52 -3.51 -1.69
CA ALA A 69 -4.80 -4.77 -1.02
C ALA A 69 -4.56 -4.69 0.52
N SER A 70 -5.36 -5.41 1.33
CA SER A 70 -6.46 -6.27 0.88
C SER A 70 -7.71 -5.44 0.57
N THR A 71 -8.24 -5.57 -0.63
CA THR A 71 -9.46 -4.91 -1.06
C THR A 71 -10.42 -5.97 -1.63
N PRO A 72 -10.99 -6.83 -0.78
CA PRO A 72 -11.81 -7.95 -1.21
C PRO A 72 -13.29 -7.59 -1.29
N CYS A 73 -14.05 -8.45 -2.00
CA CYS A 73 -15.50 -8.36 -2.13
C CYS A 73 -16.14 -9.75 -2.10
N LEU A 74 -17.34 -9.85 -1.51
CA LEU A 74 -18.16 -11.05 -1.59
C LEU A 74 -18.76 -11.18 -2.99
N VAL A 75 -18.65 -12.37 -3.57
CA VAL A 75 -19.15 -12.68 -4.91
C VAL A 75 -20.11 -13.88 -4.90
N ASP A 76 -20.94 -13.95 -5.92
CA ASP A 76 -21.77 -15.10 -6.20
C ASP A 76 -21.03 -16.22 -6.96
N ARG A 77 -21.75 -17.27 -7.40
CA ARG A 77 -21.18 -18.42 -8.11
C ARG A 77 -20.54 -18.07 -9.46
N THR A 78 -20.94 -16.94 -10.05
CA THR A 78 -20.42 -16.47 -11.34
C THR A 78 -19.34 -15.41 -11.21
N CYS A 79 -18.71 -15.35 -10.03
CA CYS A 79 -17.69 -14.35 -9.71
C CYS A 79 -18.18 -12.89 -9.81
N THR A 80 -19.50 -12.67 -9.72
CA THR A 80 -20.10 -11.35 -9.76
C THR A 80 -20.20 -10.78 -8.35
N PRO A 81 -19.60 -9.59 -8.05
CA PRO A 81 -19.77 -8.91 -6.79
C PRO A 81 -21.24 -8.73 -6.41
N LEU A 82 -21.61 -9.03 -5.17
CA LEU A 82 -23.01 -8.97 -4.74
C LEU A 82 -23.61 -7.57 -4.95
N ALA A 83 -22.84 -6.51 -4.78
CA ALA A 83 -23.30 -5.13 -5.01
C ALA A 83 -23.69 -4.82 -6.47
N LEU A 84 -23.35 -5.67 -7.45
CA LEU A 84 -23.84 -5.55 -8.84
C LEU A 84 -25.25 -6.14 -9.02
N ARG A 85 -25.78 -6.85 -8.02
CA ARG A 85 -27.14 -7.37 -8.04
C ARG A 85 -28.10 -6.29 -7.50
N PRO A 86 -29.27 -6.05 -8.11
CA PRO A 86 -30.16 -4.96 -7.73
C PRO A 86 -30.54 -4.93 -6.25
N GLU A 87 -30.69 -6.10 -5.63
CA GLU A 87 -31.04 -6.21 -4.22
C GLU A 87 -29.92 -5.82 -3.23
N TYR A 88 -28.70 -5.63 -3.69
CA TYR A 88 -27.50 -5.25 -2.90
C TYR A 88 -26.83 -3.97 -3.39
N ALA A 89 -27.40 -3.30 -4.41
CA ALA A 89 -26.73 -2.18 -5.08
C ALA A 89 -26.34 -1.03 -4.12
N ASP A 90 -27.12 -0.81 -3.07
CA ASP A 90 -26.86 0.23 -2.07
C ASP A 90 -26.36 -0.33 -0.72
N ASP A 91 -26.04 -1.64 -0.66
CA ASP A 91 -25.52 -2.28 0.55
C ASP A 91 -23.97 -2.14 0.60
N PRO A 92 -23.42 -1.31 1.51
CA PRO A 92 -21.97 -1.10 1.57
C PRO A 92 -21.18 -2.38 1.86
N ASP A 93 -21.78 -3.31 2.62
CA ASP A 93 -21.11 -4.57 2.97
C ASP A 93 -21.10 -5.61 1.84
N ALA A 94 -21.83 -5.34 0.74
CA ALA A 94 -21.78 -6.11 -0.50
C ALA A 94 -20.72 -5.58 -1.50
N MET A 95 -20.07 -4.44 -1.18
CA MET A 95 -19.08 -3.76 -2.01
C MET A 95 -17.65 -4.19 -1.69
N PHE A 96 -16.67 -3.68 -2.43
CA PHE A 96 -15.26 -3.87 -2.10
C PHE A 96 -14.91 -3.16 -0.78
N VAL A 97 -14.32 -3.91 0.15
CA VAL A 97 -13.83 -3.41 1.45
C VAL A 97 -12.41 -2.92 1.27
N LEU A 98 -12.19 -1.61 1.30
CA LEU A 98 -10.89 -1.01 0.99
C LEU A 98 -9.81 -1.40 2.03
N TRP A 99 -8.54 -1.37 1.60
CA TRP A 99 -7.37 -1.70 2.42
C TRP A 99 -7.35 -0.97 3.77
N LYS A 100 -7.77 0.30 3.82
CA LYS A 100 -7.79 1.15 5.02
C LYS A 100 -9.06 1.04 5.87
N ASP A 101 -9.93 0.07 5.57
CA ASP A 101 -11.11 -0.22 6.38
C ASP A 101 -10.71 -0.99 7.64
N HIS A 102 -11.10 -0.51 8.80
CA HIS A 102 -10.76 -1.11 10.09
C HIS A 102 -12.00 -1.60 10.86
N THR A 103 -13.13 -1.77 10.19
CA THR A 103 -14.36 -2.28 10.83
C THR A 103 -14.21 -3.70 11.41
N ALA A 104 -13.24 -4.49 10.88
CA ALA A 104 -12.98 -5.88 11.27
C ALA A 104 -11.93 -6.04 12.40
N GLN A 105 -11.74 -5.03 13.26
CA GLN A 105 -10.70 -5.04 14.30
C GLN A 105 -10.87 -6.21 15.28
N ARG A 106 -12.10 -6.45 15.74
CA ARG A 106 -12.41 -7.56 16.65
C ARG A 106 -12.10 -8.93 16.03
N GLU A 107 -12.50 -9.12 14.79
CA GLU A 107 -12.25 -10.35 14.05
C GLU A 107 -10.75 -10.59 13.83
N ALA A 108 -9.99 -9.54 13.58
CA ALA A 108 -8.54 -9.61 13.45
C ALA A 108 -7.86 -10.06 14.76
N GLU A 109 -8.31 -9.55 15.90
CA GLU A 109 -7.84 -9.95 17.23
C GLU A 109 -8.15 -11.43 17.51
N GLU A 110 -9.35 -11.90 17.17
CA GLU A 110 -9.75 -13.31 17.30
C GLU A 110 -8.86 -14.22 16.42
N ILE A 111 -8.60 -13.82 15.17
CA ILE A 111 -7.70 -14.56 14.26
C ILE A 111 -6.28 -14.60 14.83
N THR A 112 -5.77 -13.47 15.31
CA THR A 112 -4.43 -13.38 15.92
C THR A 112 -4.31 -14.31 17.12
N ALA A 113 -5.30 -14.30 18.01
CA ALA A 113 -5.33 -15.17 19.19
C ALA A 113 -5.37 -16.67 18.82
N LEU A 114 -6.20 -17.03 17.84
CA LEU A 114 -6.26 -18.42 17.35
C LEU A 114 -4.92 -18.83 16.69
N CYS A 115 -4.32 -17.98 15.86
CA CYS A 115 -3.00 -18.25 15.28
C CYS A 115 -1.94 -18.49 16.36
N ALA A 116 -1.92 -17.70 17.42
CA ALA A 116 -0.96 -17.81 18.52
C ALA A 116 -1.13 -19.11 19.33
N SER A 117 -2.36 -19.66 19.40
CA SER A 117 -2.67 -20.91 20.11
C SER A 117 -2.64 -22.16 19.22
N SER A 118 -2.49 -22.01 17.91
CA SER A 118 -2.43 -23.12 16.95
C SER A 118 -1.03 -23.73 16.89
N GLU A 119 -0.91 -24.99 16.48
CA GLU A 119 0.38 -25.68 16.27
C GLU A 119 1.26 -24.90 15.28
N ILE A 120 0.65 -24.35 14.22
CA ILE A 120 1.30 -23.45 13.27
C ILE A 120 0.69 -22.05 13.45
N ASN A 121 1.53 -21.06 13.74
CA ASN A 121 1.08 -19.67 13.70
C ASN A 121 0.99 -19.19 12.24
N TYR A 122 -0.23 -19.21 11.67
CA TYR A 122 -0.48 -18.79 10.28
C TYR A 122 -0.29 -17.28 10.04
N ALA A 123 -0.22 -16.47 11.11
CA ALA A 123 0.08 -15.04 11.01
C ALA A 123 1.61 -14.74 11.10
N ARG A 124 2.48 -15.74 11.13
CA ARG A 124 3.93 -15.53 11.31
C ARG A 124 4.58 -14.70 10.19
N HIS A 125 4.06 -14.81 8.96
CA HIS A 125 4.51 -14.00 7.83
C HIS A 125 4.02 -12.53 7.88
N SER A 126 3.08 -12.24 8.80
CA SER A 126 2.56 -10.90 9.09
C SER A 126 3.05 -10.38 10.45
N GLY A 127 4.22 -10.82 10.90
CA GLY A 127 4.80 -10.39 12.18
C GLY A 127 4.05 -10.91 13.41
N ASN A 128 3.41 -12.08 13.31
CA ASN A 128 2.57 -12.72 14.34
C ASN A 128 1.30 -11.94 14.70
N HIS A 129 0.89 -11.00 13.88
CA HIS A 129 -0.32 -10.20 14.07
C HIS A 129 -1.13 -10.15 12.78
N TYR A 130 -2.42 -10.52 12.84
CA TYR A 130 -3.33 -10.42 11.70
C TYR A 130 -4.13 -9.14 11.81
N SER A 131 -4.04 -8.28 10.81
CA SER A 131 -4.65 -6.94 10.83
C SER A 131 -6.11 -6.95 10.37
N ALA A 132 -6.90 -5.97 10.85
CA ALA A 132 -8.23 -5.65 10.32
C ALA A 132 -8.23 -5.33 8.81
N GLU A 133 -7.10 -4.88 8.29
CA GLU A 133 -6.89 -4.62 6.86
C GLU A 133 -6.88 -5.90 6.02
N CYS A 134 -6.74 -7.08 6.62
CA CYS A 134 -6.51 -8.34 5.91
C CYS A 134 -7.81 -9.09 5.59
N PHE A 135 -7.73 -9.94 4.57
CA PHE A 135 -8.82 -10.63 3.89
C PHE A 135 -9.78 -11.39 4.83
N TRP A 136 -9.25 -12.28 5.68
CA TRP A 136 -10.10 -13.14 6.51
C TRP A 136 -10.79 -12.39 7.64
N ALA A 137 -10.17 -11.32 8.17
CA ALA A 137 -10.82 -10.46 9.16
C ALA A 137 -12.05 -9.78 8.55
N LYS A 138 -11.90 -9.19 7.36
CA LYS A 138 -12.99 -8.57 6.61
C LYS A 138 -14.08 -9.58 6.24
N CYS A 139 -13.69 -10.76 5.76
CA CYS A 139 -14.61 -11.83 5.43
C CYS A 139 -15.48 -12.21 6.64
N LEU A 140 -14.86 -12.49 7.77
CA LEU A 140 -15.53 -12.88 9.00
C LEU A 140 -16.47 -11.78 9.49
N HIS A 141 -16.03 -10.52 9.46
CA HIS A 141 -16.84 -9.36 9.84
C HIS A 141 -18.12 -9.26 9.00
N LEU A 142 -18.00 -9.30 7.67
CA LEU A 142 -19.14 -9.23 6.76
C LEU A 142 -20.14 -10.39 6.97
N LEU A 143 -19.65 -11.62 7.11
CA LEU A 143 -20.50 -12.80 7.30
C LEU A 143 -21.21 -12.82 8.65
N ARG A 144 -20.61 -12.24 9.68
CA ARG A 144 -21.24 -12.07 11.01
C ARG A 144 -22.23 -10.92 11.03
N GLY A 145 -21.91 -9.82 10.35
CA GLY A 145 -22.73 -8.61 10.30
C GLY A 145 -24.07 -8.81 9.57
N SER A 146 -24.10 -9.65 8.52
CA SER A 146 -25.29 -9.79 7.68
C SER A 146 -25.65 -11.25 7.36
N ARG A 147 -26.79 -11.70 7.90
CA ARG A 147 -27.36 -13.03 7.56
C ARG A 147 -27.68 -13.17 6.07
N ARG A 148 -28.02 -12.06 5.42
CA ARG A 148 -28.35 -12.02 3.99
C ARG A 148 -27.12 -12.23 3.15
N LEU A 149 -26.02 -11.50 3.41
CA LEU A 149 -24.75 -11.69 2.74
C LEU A 149 -24.19 -13.10 2.98
N ARG A 150 -24.23 -13.58 4.22
CA ARG A 150 -23.81 -14.95 4.57
C ARG A 150 -24.54 -16.04 3.78
N ARG A 151 -25.84 -15.85 3.45
CA ARG A 151 -26.60 -16.80 2.65
C ARG A 151 -26.23 -16.77 1.17
N ASP A 152 -26.02 -15.57 0.62
CA ASP A 152 -25.93 -15.33 -0.81
C ASP A 152 -24.48 -15.27 -1.32
N ALA A 153 -23.49 -15.09 -0.43
CA ALA A 153 -22.08 -15.14 -0.75
C ALA A 153 -21.65 -16.57 -1.09
N TYR A 154 -21.02 -16.74 -2.24
CA TYR A 154 -20.43 -18.02 -2.65
C TYR A 154 -18.93 -18.06 -2.37
N ALA A 155 -18.23 -16.97 -2.64
CA ALA A 155 -16.81 -16.79 -2.37
C ALA A 155 -16.50 -15.34 -2.00
N MET A 156 -15.25 -15.07 -1.67
CA MET A 156 -14.69 -13.73 -1.54
C MET A 156 -13.45 -13.64 -2.42
N VAL A 157 -13.28 -12.53 -3.16
CA VAL A 157 -12.16 -12.33 -4.09
C VAL A 157 -11.48 -10.99 -3.86
N GLU A 158 -10.17 -10.95 -4.02
CA GLU A 158 -9.40 -9.70 -4.02
C GLU A 158 -9.66 -8.89 -5.29
N LEU A 159 -9.55 -7.57 -5.22
CA LEU A 159 -9.71 -6.71 -6.37
C LEU A 159 -8.69 -7.01 -7.47
N CYS A 160 -7.43 -7.28 -7.09
CA CYS A 160 -6.38 -7.66 -8.04
C CYS A 160 -6.64 -9.00 -8.74
N ASP A 161 -7.46 -9.87 -8.17
CA ASP A 161 -7.89 -11.13 -8.80
C ASP A 161 -9.17 -10.94 -9.61
N TRP A 162 -10.08 -10.12 -9.11
CA TRP A 162 -11.36 -9.90 -9.76
C TRP A 162 -11.25 -9.16 -11.11
N ILE A 163 -10.41 -8.13 -11.22
CA ILE A 163 -10.25 -7.39 -12.47
C ILE A 163 -9.70 -8.29 -13.60
N PRO A 164 -8.62 -9.07 -13.41
CA PRO A 164 -8.20 -10.07 -14.40
C PRO A 164 -9.29 -11.10 -14.71
N ALA A 165 -10.05 -11.58 -13.71
CA ALA A 165 -11.15 -12.52 -13.92
C ALA A 165 -12.24 -11.93 -14.84
N VAL A 166 -12.64 -10.67 -14.59
CA VAL A 166 -13.60 -9.95 -15.45
C VAL A 166 -13.10 -9.83 -16.89
N LEU A 167 -11.83 -9.44 -17.09
CA LEU A 167 -11.25 -9.26 -18.42
C LEU A 167 -11.11 -10.58 -19.18
N THR A 168 -10.83 -11.68 -18.48
CA THR A 168 -10.65 -13.01 -19.08
C THR A 168 -11.91 -13.85 -19.11
N GLY A 169 -13.02 -13.36 -18.51
CA GLY A 169 -14.30 -14.05 -18.47
C GLY A 169 -14.32 -15.28 -17.55
N ALA A 170 -13.49 -15.27 -16.49
CA ALA A 170 -13.56 -16.31 -15.48
C ALA A 170 -14.84 -16.13 -14.65
N ASP A 171 -15.73 -17.09 -14.73
CA ASP A 171 -17.07 -17.09 -14.12
C ASP A 171 -17.21 -18.07 -12.95
N ASP A 172 -16.09 -18.64 -12.47
CA ASP A 172 -15.99 -19.47 -11.28
C ASP A 172 -14.87 -18.96 -10.39
N PRO A 173 -15.16 -18.47 -9.17
CA PRO A 173 -14.15 -17.99 -8.24
C PRO A 173 -13.04 -19.01 -7.92
N SER A 174 -13.36 -20.30 -7.96
CA SER A 174 -12.37 -21.37 -7.70
C SER A 174 -11.39 -21.60 -8.85
N ALA A 175 -11.76 -21.18 -10.07
CA ALA A 175 -10.97 -21.34 -11.30
C ALA A 175 -10.04 -20.14 -11.59
N ILE A 176 -10.16 -19.03 -10.84
CA ILE A 176 -9.30 -17.85 -11.00
C ILE A 176 -7.84 -18.25 -10.78
N ARG A 177 -6.93 -17.71 -11.59
CA ARG A 177 -5.50 -17.71 -11.32
C ARG A 177 -5.21 -16.54 -10.38
N ALA A 178 -5.25 -16.79 -9.07
CA ALA A 178 -5.16 -15.77 -8.05
C ALA A 178 -3.72 -15.26 -7.86
N SER A 179 -3.61 -14.05 -7.36
CA SER A 179 -2.35 -13.39 -7.04
C SER A 179 -1.64 -14.10 -5.89
N HIS A 180 -0.47 -14.66 -6.16
CA HIS A 180 0.42 -15.20 -5.13
C HIS A 180 0.81 -14.12 -4.10
N CYS A 181 1.06 -12.92 -4.59
CA CYS A 181 1.36 -11.76 -3.76
C CYS A 181 0.25 -11.46 -2.74
N ALA A 182 -1.01 -11.35 -3.19
CA ALA A 182 -2.14 -11.07 -2.31
C ALA A 182 -2.43 -12.24 -1.37
N ALA A 183 -2.38 -13.47 -1.87
CA ALA A 183 -2.61 -14.68 -1.07
C ALA A 183 -1.59 -14.80 0.09
N GLY A 184 -0.31 -14.62 -0.20
CA GLY A 184 0.76 -14.68 0.80
C GLY A 184 0.73 -13.51 1.78
N SER A 185 0.51 -12.29 1.29
CA SER A 185 0.58 -11.09 2.11
C SER A 185 -0.68 -10.83 2.94
N LYS A 186 -1.87 -11.25 2.47
CA LYS A 186 -3.16 -10.85 3.07
C LYS A 186 -4.07 -12.02 3.47
N GLN A 187 -3.80 -13.25 2.99
CA GLN A 187 -4.74 -14.38 3.15
C GLN A 187 -4.16 -15.57 3.93
N MET A 188 -3.03 -15.42 4.61
CA MET A 188 -2.34 -16.48 5.36
C MET A 188 -1.96 -17.70 4.48
N TRP A 189 -1.72 -17.48 3.20
CA TRP A 189 -1.24 -18.55 2.32
C TRP A 189 0.29 -18.68 2.39
N ALA A 190 0.80 -19.90 2.51
CA ALA A 190 2.23 -20.15 2.35
C ALA A 190 2.51 -21.61 1.97
N GLU A 191 3.59 -21.84 1.22
CA GLU A 191 4.06 -23.18 0.89
C GLU A 191 4.47 -23.99 2.13
N ALA A 192 4.97 -23.30 3.15
CA ALA A 192 5.43 -23.91 4.40
C ALA A 192 4.36 -24.74 5.14
N TRP A 193 3.08 -24.50 4.86
CA TRP A 193 1.96 -25.32 5.37
C TRP A 193 1.02 -25.80 4.27
N GLY A 194 1.50 -25.83 3.03
CA GLY A 194 0.80 -26.42 1.89
C GLY A 194 -0.36 -25.57 1.33
N GLY A 195 -0.37 -24.28 1.57
CA GLY A 195 -1.38 -23.37 1.03
C GLY A 195 -2.07 -22.51 2.08
N PHE A 196 -3.42 -22.48 2.10
CA PHE A 196 -4.19 -21.82 3.15
C PHE A 196 -4.18 -22.66 4.45
N PRO A 197 -4.50 -22.04 5.61
CA PRO A 197 -4.81 -22.79 6.83
C PRO A 197 -5.87 -23.88 6.56
N PRO A 198 -5.84 -25.03 7.29
CA PRO A 198 -6.79 -26.10 7.07
C PRO A 198 -8.23 -25.69 7.45
N GLU A 199 -9.25 -26.35 6.89
CA GLU A 199 -10.66 -26.06 7.19
C GLU A 199 -10.96 -26.03 8.70
N ALA A 200 -10.33 -26.90 9.48
CA ALA A 200 -10.49 -26.95 10.93
C ALA A 200 -10.11 -25.62 11.64
N PHE A 201 -9.13 -24.87 11.10
CA PHE A 201 -8.78 -23.53 11.61
C PHE A 201 -9.91 -22.54 11.39
N PHE A 202 -10.49 -22.54 10.19
CA PHE A 202 -11.59 -21.64 9.85
C PHE A 202 -12.89 -22.03 10.57
N GLU A 203 -13.14 -23.34 10.75
CA GLU A 203 -14.28 -23.85 11.52
C GLU A 203 -14.19 -23.42 12.98
N ALA A 204 -12.99 -23.43 13.57
CA ALA A 204 -12.76 -22.96 14.93
C ALA A 204 -13.01 -21.46 15.11
N LEU A 205 -12.78 -20.64 14.06
CA LEU A 205 -13.13 -19.23 14.07
C LEU A 205 -14.63 -19.01 13.93
N ASP A 206 -15.23 -19.54 12.88
CA ASP A 206 -16.67 -19.48 12.59
C ASP A 206 -16.99 -20.44 11.42
N PRO A 207 -17.91 -21.40 11.60
CA PRO A 207 -18.34 -22.29 10.52
C PRO A 207 -18.86 -21.58 9.26
N ALA A 208 -19.27 -20.30 9.37
CA ALA A 208 -19.67 -19.48 8.22
C ALA A 208 -18.57 -19.27 7.19
N LEU A 209 -17.31 -19.40 7.57
CA LEU A 209 -16.15 -19.27 6.65
C LEU A 209 -15.99 -20.49 5.75
N LEU A 210 -16.47 -21.67 6.14
CA LEU A 210 -16.22 -22.91 5.40
C LEU A 210 -16.68 -22.86 3.93
N PRO A 211 -17.87 -22.36 3.57
CA PRO A 211 -18.26 -22.23 2.18
C PRO A 211 -17.28 -21.34 1.40
N ILE A 212 -16.88 -20.22 1.98
CA ILE A 212 -15.94 -19.27 1.33
C ILE A 212 -14.58 -19.95 1.10
N VAL A 213 -14.01 -20.56 2.13
CA VAL A 213 -12.72 -21.26 2.06
C VAL A 213 -12.72 -22.34 0.99
N ARG A 214 -13.82 -23.08 0.82
CA ARG A 214 -13.96 -24.14 -0.19
C ARG A 214 -14.04 -23.62 -1.61
N ASN A 215 -14.59 -22.42 -1.79
CA ASN A 215 -14.93 -21.87 -3.10
C ASN A 215 -13.95 -20.79 -3.61
N ILE A 216 -12.95 -20.35 -2.83
CA ILE A 216 -11.87 -19.51 -3.33
C ILE A 216 -10.88 -20.32 -4.16
N SER A 217 -10.16 -19.66 -5.04
CA SER A 217 -9.08 -20.29 -5.81
C SER A 217 -7.99 -20.85 -4.92
N LYS A 218 -7.51 -22.03 -5.28
CA LYS A 218 -6.30 -22.67 -4.68
C LYS A 218 -5.10 -22.57 -5.62
N THR A 219 -5.27 -21.96 -6.79
CA THR A 219 -4.25 -21.81 -7.82
C THR A 219 -3.67 -20.41 -7.82
N ASN A 220 -2.63 -20.20 -7.03
CA ASN A 220 -1.90 -18.94 -7.00
C ASN A 220 -0.79 -18.93 -8.06
N ARG A 221 -0.56 -17.76 -8.67
CA ARG A 221 0.52 -17.52 -9.64
C ARG A 221 1.21 -16.20 -9.32
N THR A 222 2.48 -16.13 -9.62
CA THR A 222 3.28 -14.91 -9.56
C THR A 222 2.93 -13.96 -10.70
N CYS A 223 3.28 -12.70 -10.55
CA CYS A 223 2.90 -11.62 -11.47
C CYS A 223 3.49 -11.72 -12.89
N ASP A 224 4.48 -12.59 -13.11
CA ASP A 224 5.07 -12.94 -14.40
C ASP A 224 4.30 -14.03 -15.16
N HIS A 225 3.10 -14.41 -14.69
CA HIS A 225 2.23 -15.38 -15.31
C HIS A 225 0.96 -14.73 -15.87
N ALA A 226 0.42 -15.31 -16.93
CA ALA A 226 -0.86 -14.90 -17.48
C ALA A 226 -2.03 -15.43 -16.64
N ALA A 227 -3.00 -14.58 -16.35
CA ALA A 227 -4.32 -14.98 -15.86
C ALA A 227 -5.15 -15.63 -16.97
N GLY A 228 -5.03 -15.11 -18.20
CA GLY A 228 -5.71 -15.61 -19.38
C GLY A 228 -5.54 -14.68 -20.57
N THR A 229 -6.47 -14.76 -21.50
CA THR A 229 -6.57 -13.86 -22.67
C THR A 229 -7.86 -13.06 -22.54
N ILE A 230 -7.81 -11.80 -22.94
CA ILE A 230 -8.99 -10.91 -22.92
C ILE A 230 -10.13 -11.50 -23.76
N THR A 231 -11.37 -11.40 -23.25
CA THR A 231 -12.53 -11.93 -23.99
C THR A 231 -12.89 -11.08 -25.21
N PRO A 232 -13.54 -11.65 -26.24
CA PRO A 232 -14.01 -10.89 -27.40
C PRO A 232 -14.94 -9.72 -27.02
N ALA A 233 -15.78 -9.90 -26.01
CA ALA A 233 -16.66 -8.84 -25.50
C ALA A 233 -15.88 -7.63 -24.98
N TRP A 234 -14.84 -7.86 -24.18
CA TRP A 234 -13.98 -6.80 -23.68
C TRP A 234 -13.06 -6.23 -24.76
N THR A 235 -12.53 -7.07 -25.68
CA THR A 235 -11.78 -6.63 -26.86
C THR A 235 -12.58 -5.60 -27.65
N GLN A 236 -13.83 -5.93 -27.97
CA GLN A 236 -14.72 -5.01 -28.69
C GLN A 236 -15.06 -3.75 -27.87
N ALA A 237 -15.38 -3.90 -26.58
CA ALA A 237 -15.76 -2.79 -25.70
C ALA A 237 -14.63 -1.78 -25.48
N LEU A 238 -13.38 -2.24 -25.47
CA LEU A 238 -12.19 -1.43 -25.18
C LEU A 238 -11.41 -1.00 -26.44
N GLY A 239 -11.78 -1.51 -27.64
CA GLY A 239 -11.05 -1.23 -28.88
C GLY A 239 -9.65 -1.85 -28.94
N LEU A 240 -9.43 -2.96 -28.23
CA LEU A 240 -8.16 -3.66 -28.17
C LEU A 240 -8.06 -4.70 -29.30
N PRO A 241 -6.83 -5.10 -29.72
CA PRO A 241 -6.66 -6.22 -30.65
C PRO A 241 -7.06 -7.55 -30.00
N GLU A 242 -7.34 -8.56 -30.84
CA GLU A 242 -7.55 -9.92 -30.36
C GLU A 242 -6.26 -10.52 -29.79
N GLY A 243 -6.41 -11.41 -28.80
CA GLY A 243 -5.29 -12.16 -28.25
C GLY A 243 -4.44 -11.41 -27.22
N VAL A 244 -4.87 -10.23 -26.75
CA VAL A 244 -4.20 -9.51 -25.65
C VAL A 244 -4.17 -10.39 -24.41
N VAL A 245 -2.98 -10.62 -23.87
CA VAL A 245 -2.76 -11.42 -22.68
C VAL A 245 -3.05 -10.56 -21.44
N VAL A 246 -3.80 -11.11 -20.48
CA VAL A 246 -4.07 -10.47 -19.19
C VAL A 246 -3.20 -11.13 -18.13
N GLY A 247 -2.40 -10.34 -17.40
CA GLY A 247 -1.55 -10.82 -16.33
C GLY A 247 -2.32 -11.16 -15.05
N VAL A 248 -1.75 -12.01 -14.23
CA VAL A 248 -2.14 -12.15 -12.83
C VAL A 248 -1.94 -10.80 -12.13
N GLY A 249 -2.92 -10.38 -11.33
CA GLY A 249 -2.85 -9.09 -10.65
C GLY A 249 -1.85 -9.04 -9.52
N ASN A 250 -1.51 -7.83 -9.08
CA ASN A 250 -0.56 -7.62 -7.99
C ASN A 250 -1.02 -6.50 -7.04
N ILE A 251 -0.34 -6.36 -5.91
CA ILE A 251 -0.53 -5.25 -4.97
C ILE A 251 0.19 -4.02 -5.53
N ASP A 252 -0.46 -2.85 -5.51
CA ASP A 252 0.03 -1.58 -6.04
C ASP A 252 1.39 -1.16 -5.48
N ALA A 253 1.59 -1.30 -4.16
CA ALA A 253 2.86 -0.97 -3.52
C ALA A 253 4.00 -1.86 -4.03
N HIS A 254 3.74 -3.16 -4.23
CA HIS A 254 4.71 -4.11 -4.76
C HIS A 254 5.03 -3.83 -6.24
N ALA A 255 4.00 -3.57 -7.04
CA ALA A 255 4.18 -3.11 -8.42
C ALA A 255 4.99 -1.80 -8.46
N GLY A 256 4.68 -0.84 -7.57
CA GLY A 256 5.43 0.40 -7.44
C GLY A 256 6.90 0.20 -7.12
N ALA A 257 7.24 -0.79 -6.29
CA ALA A 257 8.63 -1.15 -6.03
C ALA A 257 9.33 -1.71 -7.28
N VAL A 258 8.64 -2.53 -8.06
CA VAL A 258 9.16 -3.04 -9.33
C VAL A 258 9.37 -1.92 -10.33
N GLY A 259 8.39 -1.02 -10.49
CA GLY A 259 8.51 0.17 -11.33
C GLY A 259 9.63 1.13 -10.88
N ALA A 260 9.96 1.12 -9.60
CA ALA A 260 11.11 1.85 -9.06
C ALA A 260 12.46 1.12 -9.24
N GLY A 261 12.48 -0.04 -9.88
CA GLY A 261 13.67 -0.82 -10.14
C GLY A 261 14.25 -1.53 -8.91
N ILE A 262 13.38 -2.04 -8.02
CA ILE A 262 13.78 -2.79 -6.83
C ILE A 262 14.64 -4.01 -7.20
N ARG A 263 15.69 -4.26 -6.43
CA ARG A 263 16.57 -5.44 -6.53
C ARG A 263 17.24 -5.70 -5.19
N CYS A 264 17.91 -6.83 -5.04
CA CYS A 264 18.70 -7.10 -3.84
C CYS A 264 19.65 -5.92 -3.56
N GLY A 265 19.76 -5.52 -2.30
CA GLY A 265 20.52 -4.34 -1.88
C GLY A 265 19.80 -2.99 -2.06
N THR A 266 18.64 -2.96 -2.72
CA THR A 266 17.84 -1.74 -2.86
C THR A 266 16.60 -1.81 -1.98
N VAL A 267 16.38 -0.80 -1.13
CA VAL A 267 15.10 -0.61 -0.44
C VAL A 267 14.33 0.51 -1.11
N VAL A 268 13.10 0.22 -1.50
CA VAL A 268 12.17 1.21 -2.04
C VAL A 268 11.33 1.76 -0.90
N LEU A 269 11.40 3.08 -0.73
CA LEU A 269 10.64 3.86 0.25
C LEU A 269 9.42 4.48 -0.46
N ASN A 270 8.26 3.86 -0.34
CA ASN A 270 7.01 4.44 -0.84
C ASN A 270 6.41 5.34 0.25
N LEU A 271 6.51 6.66 0.04
CA LEU A 271 6.20 7.70 1.03
C LEU A 271 4.92 8.45 0.64
N GLY A 272 3.80 8.00 1.21
CA GLY A 272 2.46 8.56 1.03
C GLY A 272 1.88 9.10 2.35
N THR A 273 0.58 8.91 2.57
CA THR A 273 -0.14 9.14 3.84
C THR A 273 0.42 8.25 4.94
N SER A 274 0.58 6.97 4.65
CA SER A 274 1.44 6.01 5.36
C SER A 274 2.76 5.82 4.61
N ALA A 275 3.67 5.01 5.13
CA ALA A 275 4.85 4.60 4.39
C ALA A 275 4.93 3.07 4.27
N CYS A 276 5.43 2.61 3.12
CA CYS A 276 5.72 1.21 2.88
C CYS A 276 7.16 1.08 2.35
N HIS A 277 7.99 0.32 3.07
CA HIS A 277 9.38 0.08 2.72
C HIS A 277 9.52 -1.34 2.23
N MET A 278 10.00 -1.51 1.02
CA MET A 278 10.12 -2.81 0.38
C MET A 278 11.57 -3.16 0.11
N ALA A 279 11.94 -4.38 0.42
CA ALA A 279 13.26 -4.96 0.20
C ALA A 279 13.14 -6.35 -0.40
N LEU A 280 14.22 -6.85 -0.97
CA LEU A 280 14.32 -8.19 -1.54
C LEU A 280 15.52 -8.94 -0.95
N MET A 281 15.34 -10.25 -0.80
CA MET A 281 16.41 -11.20 -0.50
C MET A 281 16.19 -12.48 -1.32
N PRO A 282 17.22 -13.11 -1.89
CA PRO A 282 17.06 -14.40 -2.58
C PRO A 282 16.40 -15.45 -1.68
N SER A 283 15.45 -16.20 -2.23
CA SER A 283 14.67 -17.18 -1.46
C SER A 283 15.53 -18.30 -0.89
N ASP A 284 16.58 -18.72 -1.62
CA ASP A 284 17.55 -19.72 -1.19
C ASP A 284 18.44 -19.22 -0.03
N GLU A 285 18.85 -17.94 -0.05
CA GLU A 285 19.61 -17.31 1.06
C GLU A 285 18.74 -17.15 2.31
N MET A 286 17.45 -16.85 2.14
CA MET A 286 16.50 -16.76 3.26
C MET A 286 16.28 -18.12 3.90
N GLY A 287 16.22 -19.21 3.11
CA GLY A 287 16.16 -20.59 3.61
C GLY A 287 14.96 -20.85 4.53
N GLY A 288 13.84 -20.19 4.32
CA GLY A 288 12.61 -20.31 5.13
C GLY A 288 12.67 -19.62 6.50
N ARG A 289 13.76 -18.88 6.82
CA ARG A 289 13.82 -18.02 8.01
C ARG A 289 12.83 -16.87 7.89
N LEU A 290 12.46 -16.28 9.01
CA LEU A 290 11.64 -15.07 9.07
C LEU A 290 12.36 -13.99 9.87
N VAL A 291 12.14 -12.74 9.50
CA VAL A 291 12.56 -11.56 10.26
C VAL A 291 11.44 -11.22 11.23
N GLU A 292 11.66 -11.45 12.52
CA GLU A 292 10.65 -11.21 13.54
C GLU A 292 10.21 -9.73 13.55
N GLY A 293 8.91 -9.48 13.77
CA GLY A 293 8.36 -8.11 13.87
C GLY A 293 8.24 -7.35 12.54
N ILE A 294 8.45 -8.01 11.38
CA ILE A 294 8.16 -7.45 10.05
C ILE A 294 6.82 -8.00 9.55
N PHE A 295 5.96 -7.10 9.08
CA PHE A 295 4.58 -7.42 8.70
C PHE A 295 4.49 -8.32 7.45
N GLY A 296 5.19 -8.01 6.37
CA GLY A 296 5.09 -8.74 5.10
C GLY A 296 6.41 -9.42 4.75
N GLN A 297 6.39 -10.76 4.61
CA GLN A 297 7.56 -11.57 4.23
C GLN A 297 7.08 -12.74 3.39
N VAL A 298 6.97 -12.55 2.10
CA VAL A 298 6.38 -13.52 1.20
C VAL A 298 7.32 -13.82 0.05
N ASP A 299 7.60 -15.12 -0.13
CA ASP A 299 8.39 -15.57 -1.25
C ASP A 299 7.70 -15.22 -2.58
N SER A 300 8.48 -14.76 -3.54
CA SER A 300 8.02 -14.44 -4.90
C SER A 300 6.85 -13.42 -4.99
N SER A 301 6.63 -12.61 -3.95
CA SER A 301 5.52 -11.66 -3.91
C SER A 301 5.76 -10.39 -4.75
N ILE A 302 7.01 -9.91 -4.82
CA ILE A 302 7.39 -8.70 -5.56
C ILE A 302 8.10 -9.09 -6.85
N VAL A 303 9.15 -9.89 -6.73
CA VAL A 303 9.94 -10.43 -7.83
C VAL A 303 10.01 -11.94 -7.66
N PRO A 304 9.69 -12.74 -8.68
CA PRO A 304 9.78 -14.20 -8.61
C PRO A 304 11.17 -14.69 -8.17
N GLY A 305 11.22 -15.69 -7.28
CA GLY A 305 12.47 -16.22 -6.74
C GLY A 305 13.12 -15.38 -5.63
N MET A 306 12.46 -14.30 -5.21
CA MET A 306 12.92 -13.42 -4.13
C MET A 306 11.89 -13.35 -3.01
N VAL A 307 12.32 -13.45 -1.75
CA VAL A 307 11.45 -13.07 -0.63
C VAL A 307 11.27 -11.56 -0.67
N GLY A 308 10.02 -11.13 -0.84
CA GLY A 308 9.63 -9.74 -0.74
C GLY A 308 9.33 -9.38 0.71
N PHE A 309 10.01 -8.34 1.22
CA PHE A 309 9.72 -7.74 2.52
C PHE A 309 8.85 -6.50 2.32
N GLU A 310 7.78 -6.42 3.09
CA GLU A 310 6.93 -5.24 3.25
C GLU A 310 6.99 -4.80 4.71
N ALA A 311 7.57 -3.66 4.98
CA ALA A 311 7.59 -3.05 6.30
C ALA A 311 7.09 -1.61 6.21
N GLY A 312 6.28 -1.15 7.15
CA GLY A 312 5.67 0.15 6.99
C GLY A 312 5.47 0.92 8.27
N LEU A 313 5.14 2.19 8.10
CA LEU A 313 4.70 3.11 9.14
C LEU A 313 3.20 3.36 8.96
N SER A 314 2.44 3.22 10.03
CA SER A 314 0.97 3.43 10.01
C SER A 314 0.59 4.87 9.66
N ALA A 315 1.44 5.84 10.01
CA ALA A 315 1.32 7.24 9.63
C ALA A 315 2.68 7.78 9.18
N PHE A 316 2.74 8.48 8.06
CA PHE A 316 3.91 9.19 7.57
C PHE A 316 3.49 10.60 7.14
N GLY A 317 2.91 10.76 5.97
CA GLY A 317 2.34 12.04 5.54
C GLY A 317 1.18 12.51 6.42
N ASP A 318 0.44 11.58 7.02
CA ASP A 318 -0.64 11.87 7.95
C ASP A 318 -0.15 12.56 9.24
N VAL A 319 1.08 12.30 9.68
CA VAL A 319 1.72 13.04 10.80
C VAL A 319 1.80 14.54 10.47
N TYR A 320 2.21 14.86 9.25
CA TYR A 320 2.31 16.24 8.77
C TYR A 320 0.93 16.86 8.51
N ALA A 321 0.01 16.08 7.97
CA ALA A 321 -1.37 16.51 7.75
C ALA A 321 -2.10 16.79 9.06
N TRP A 322 -1.91 15.97 10.08
CA TRP A 322 -2.40 16.20 11.43
C TRP A 322 -1.89 17.54 11.99
N PHE A 323 -0.58 17.78 11.93
CA PHE A 323 0.00 19.02 12.44
C PHE A 323 -0.46 20.25 11.65
N ARG A 324 -0.55 20.15 10.33
CA ARG A 324 -1.15 21.20 9.49
C ARG A 324 -2.57 21.52 9.92
N ASN A 325 -3.41 20.52 10.12
CA ASN A 325 -4.81 20.70 10.51
C ASN A 325 -4.90 21.39 11.89
N LEU A 326 -4.04 20.98 12.84
CA LEU A 326 -3.96 21.63 14.14
C LEU A 326 -3.62 23.13 14.03
N LEU A 327 -2.66 23.49 13.17
CA LEU A 327 -2.27 24.88 12.95
C LEU A 327 -3.33 25.67 12.13
N CYS A 328 -4.09 25.01 11.29
CA CYS A 328 -5.16 25.62 10.50
C CYS A 328 -6.48 25.80 11.27
N TRP A 329 -6.64 25.20 12.46
CA TRP A 329 -7.86 25.30 13.24
C TRP A 329 -8.38 26.76 13.43
N PRO A 330 -7.53 27.78 13.76
CA PRO A 330 -8.01 29.16 13.85
C PRO A 330 -8.50 29.73 12.52
N LEU A 331 -7.95 29.28 11.40
CA LEU A 331 -8.37 29.71 10.08
C LEU A 331 -9.76 29.17 9.73
N GLU A 332 -10.03 27.92 10.09
CA GLU A 332 -11.27 27.23 9.80
C GLU A 332 -12.40 27.65 10.77
N GLU A 333 -12.13 27.75 12.06
CA GLU A 333 -13.12 27.99 13.10
C GLU A 333 -13.35 29.49 13.42
N LEU A 334 -12.33 30.33 13.25
CA LEU A 334 -12.41 31.74 13.63
C LEU A 334 -12.47 32.70 12.43
N LEU A 335 -11.73 32.39 11.34
CA LEU A 335 -11.69 33.26 10.17
C LEU A 335 -12.87 32.97 9.23
N VAL A 336 -13.18 31.70 8.96
CA VAL A 336 -14.23 31.25 8.04
C VAL A 336 -15.52 31.03 8.83
N GLN A 337 -16.29 32.12 9.07
CA GLN A 337 -17.59 32.01 9.76
C GLN A 337 -18.74 32.07 8.76
N PRO A 338 -19.74 31.17 8.82
CA PRO A 338 -20.92 31.26 7.98
C PRO A 338 -21.67 32.58 8.19
N GLY A 339 -22.00 33.27 7.09
CA GLY A 339 -22.72 34.54 7.13
C GLY A 339 -21.88 35.79 7.47
N ALA A 340 -20.57 35.68 7.62
CA ALA A 340 -19.70 36.82 7.82
C ALA A 340 -19.63 37.69 6.56
N PRO A 341 -19.51 39.04 6.70
CA PRO A 341 -19.14 39.90 5.57
C PRO A 341 -17.85 39.34 4.93
N ASP A 342 -17.78 39.34 3.59
CA ASP A 342 -16.61 38.86 2.84
C ASP A 342 -16.27 37.37 3.04
N ALA A 343 -17.24 36.48 3.34
CA ALA A 343 -17.03 35.06 3.59
C ALA A 343 -16.18 34.39 2.49
N GLN A 344 -16.40 34.71 1.22
CA GLN A 344 -15.60 34.18 0.11
C GLN A 344 -14.12 34.62 0.14
N ALA A 345 -13.85 35.87 0.51
CA ALA A 345 -12.49 36.37 0.62
C ALA A 345 -11.74 35.72 1.78
N ARG A 346 -12.43 35.51 2.91
CA ARG A 346 -11.89 34.79 4.09
C ARG A 346 -11.64 33.35 3.78
N GLN A 347 -12.55 32.69 3.06
CA GLN A 347 -12.38 31.30 2.62
C GLN A 347 -11.12 31.15 1.73
N ARG A 348 -10.96 32.01 0.72
CA ARG A 348 -9.77 32.01 -0.14
C ARG A 348 -8.48 32.23 0.64
N LEU A 349 -8.51 33.16 1.60
CA LEU A 349 -7.33 33.40 2.45
C LEU A 349 -6.99 32.20 3.32
N ALA A 350 -7.98 31.52 3.89
CA ALA A 350 -7.77 30.30 4.68
C ALA A 350 -7.19 29.18 3.82
N GLU A 351 -7.71 28.98 2.61
CA GLU A 351 -7.20 28.00 1.63
C GLU A 351 -5.75 28.33 1.23
N GLU A 352 -5.46 29.61 0.91
CA GLU A 352 -4.09 30.03 0.58
C GLU A 352 -3.11 29.80 1.73
N CYS A 353 -3.51 30.09 2.97
CA CYS A 353 -2.69 29.82 4.16
C CYS A 353 -2.47 28.30 4.32
N ARG A 354 -3.53 27.49 4.17
CA ARG A 354 -3.47 26.03 4.27
C ARG A 354 -2.50 25.41 3.27
N ASP A 355 -2.50 25.94 2.03
CA ASP A 355 -1.61 25.46 0.96
C ASP A 355 -0.14 25.83 1.21
N LYS A 356 0.13 26.98 1.80
CA LYS A 356 1.49 27.50 2.01
C LYS A 356 2.15 27.05 3.30
N ILE A 357 1.38 26.68 4.33
CA ILE A 357 1.90 26.49 5.70
C ILE A 357 2.98 25.40 5.78
N MET A 358 2.81 24.27 5.07
CA MET A 358 3.78 23.17 5.10
C MET A 358 5.10 23.55 4.43
N GLY A 359 5.04 24.27 3.32
CA GLY A 359 6.24 24.79 2.64
C GLY A 359 7.01 25.76 3.54
N ARG A 360 6.33 26.69 4.20
CA ARG A 360 6.97 27.63 5.14
C ARG A 360 7.55 26.93 6.36
N LEU A 361 6.85 25.95 6.94
CA LEU A 361 7.39 25.15 8.05
C LEU A 361 8.67 24.42 7.64
N ALA A 362 8.69 23.82 6.42
CA ALA A 362 9.86 23.13 5.91
C ALA A 362 11.06 24.09 5.71
N GLU A 363 10.84 25.28 5.13
CA GLU A 363 11.87 26.30 4.94
C GLU A 363 12.46 26.77 6.27
N GLU A 364 11.62 27.04 7.28
CA GLU A 364 12.08 27.49 8.60
C GLU A 364 12.74 26.34 9.37
N ALA A 365 12.21 25.12 9.28
CA ALA A 365 12.80 23.92 9.90
C ALA A 365 14.20 23.60 9.32
N GLU A 366 14.41 23.78 8.01
CA GLU A 366 15.73 23.58 7.39
C GLU A 366 16.80 24.55 7.90
N ARG A 367 16.39 25.77 8.32
CA ARG A 367 17.30 26.79 8.88
C ARG A 367 17.64 26.61 10.35
N LEU A 368 16.94 25.69 11.04
CA LEU A 368 17.19 25.44 12.45
C LEU A 368 18.60 24.88 12.68
N GLU A 369 19.27 25.41 13.66
CA GLU A 369 20.48 24.81 14.22
C GLU A 369 20.08 23.57 15.03
N LEU A 370 20.54 22.41 14.63
CA LEU A 370 20.23 21.15 15.32
C LEU A 370 20.92 21.11 16.68
N ARG A 371 20.13 20.90 17.75
CA ARG A 371 20.59 20.80 19.13
C ARG A 371 20.03 19.56 19.82
N ALA A 372 20.76 19.02 20.79
CA ALA A 372 20.35 17.83 21.52
C ALA A 372 19.07 18.06 22.38
N ASP A 373 18.82 19.29 22.79
CA ASP A 373 17.71 19.69 23.67
C ASP A 373 16.44 20.14 22.93
N MET A 374 16.43 20.09 21.60
CA MET A 374 15.22 20.35 20.81
C MET A 374 14.11 19.36 21.15
N PRO A 375 12.84 19.72 20.92
CA PRO A 375 11.72 18.81 21.07
C PRO A 375 11.97 17.47 20.35
N LEU A 376 11.46 16.39 20.92
CA LEU A 376 11.51 15.05 20.33
C LEU A 376 10.09 14.51 20.24
N ALA A 377 9.72 13.98 19.08
CA ALA A 377 8.42 13.37 18.83
C ALA A 377 8.54 11.86 18.60
N THR A 378 7.40 11.18 18.69
CA THR A 378 7.20 9.85 18.14
C THR A 378 6.11 9.92 17.07
N ASP A 379 6.24 9.11 16.04
CA ASP A 379 5.33 9.06 14.87
C ASP A 379 4.10 8.18 15.09
N TRP A 380 3.92 7.61 16.28
CA TRP A 380 2.90 6.60 16.59
C TRP A 380 1.49 7.17 16.78
N LEU A 381 1.11 8.19 16.00
CA LEU A 381 -0.23 8.75 16.02
C LEU A 381 -1.33 7.73 15.64
N ASN A 382 -0.92 6.65 14.96
CA ASN A 382 -1.78 5.51 14.61
C ASN A 382 -1.09 4.17 14.96
N GLY A 383 -0.48 4.09 16.16
CA GLY A 383 0.29 2.94 16.60
C GLY A 383 1.61 2.74 15.84
N ARG A 384 2.38 1.73 16.25
CA ARG A 384 3.59 1.29 15.56
C ARG A 384 3.33 0.00 14.80
N ARG A 385 3.57 -0.01 13.47
CA ARG A 385 3.45 -1.21 12.63
C ARG A 385 4.74 -2.02 12.60
N ASN A 386 5.87 -1.39 12.32
CA ASN A 386 7.18 -2.02 12.21
C ASN A 386 8.30 -1.15 12.79
N PRO A 387 9.45 -1.73 13.22
CA PRO A 387 9.57 -3.13 13.63
C PRO A 387 8.84 -3.36 14.96
N TYR A 388 8.48 -4.59 15.25
CA TYR A 388 7.74 -4.99 16.46
C TYR A 388 6.41 -4.26 16.60
N PRO A 389 5.31 -4.81 16.01
CA PRO A 389 3.98 -4.20 16.05
C PRO A 389 3.52 -3.87 17.47
N ALA A 390 3.03 -2.66 17.66
CA ALA A 390 2.50 -2.17 18.94
C ALA A 390 1.38 -1.14 18.63
N PRO A 391 0.18 -1.62 18.28
CA PRO A 391 -0.93 -0.76 17.87
C PRO A 391 -1.47 0.13 19.00
N GLU A 392 -1.20 -0.23 20.26
CA GLU A 392 -1.59 0.51 21.46
C GLU A 392 -0.74 1.77 21.71
N LEU A 393 0.41 1.91 21.05
CA LEU A 393 1.25 3.09 21.21
C LEU A 393 0.58 4.33 20.61
N THR A 394 0.84 5.46 21.25
CA THR A 394 0.34 6.77 20.80
C THR A 394 1.48 7.74 20.58
N GLY A 395 1.26 8.74 19.72
CA GLY A 395 2.21 9.80 19.46
C GLY A 395 2.53 10.60 20.72
N THR A 396 3.80 10.97 20.90
CA THR A 396 4.26 11.82 21.99
C THR A 396 5.05 13.00 21.46
N LEU A 397 5.07 14.07 22.23
CA LEU A 397 5.89 15.25 21.98
C LEU A 397 6.52 15.67 23.32
N THR A 398 7.82 15.58 23.41
CA THR A 398 8.58 15.81 24.65
C THR A 398 9.59 16.94 24.50
N GLY A 399 10.05 17.52 25.62
CA GLY A 399 11.06 18.59 25.60
C GLY A 399 10.52 19.96 25.19
N LEU A 400 9.22 20.19 25.28
CA LEU A 400 8.61 21.49 25.00
C LEU A 400 9.00 22.54 26.03
N ARG A 401 9.23 23.76 25.57
CA ARG A 401 9.51 24.96 26.39
C ARG A 401 8.62 26.11 25.92
N LEU A 402 8.49 27.17 26.71
CA LEU A 402 7.74 28.37 26.30
C LEU A 402 8.29 29.01 25.01
N SER A 403 9.56 28.80 24.71
CA SER A 403 10.23 29.28 23.50
C SER A 403 10.11 28.36 22.31
N THR A 404 9.48 27.17 22.45
CA THR A 404 9.33 26.21 21.34
C THR A 404 8.44 26.79 20.25
N THR A 405 8.91 26.73 19.02
CA THR A 405 8.24 27.26 17.84
C THR A 405 7.59 26.16 17.00
N ALA A 406 6.63 26.53 16.14
CA ALA A 406 5.99 25.58 15.23
C ALA A 406 6.99 24.89 14.27
N PRO A 407 8.01 25.56 13.69
CA PRO A 407 9.06 24.90 12.92
C PRO A 407 9.86 23.86 13.71
N GLU A 408 10.14 24.08 15.00
CA GLU A 408 10.83 23.10 15.87
C GLU A 408 9.95 21.85 16.11
N ILE A 409 8.64 22.02 16.27
CA ILE A 409 7.69 20.90 16.38
C ILE A 409 7.63 20.14 15.06
N TYR A 410 7.52 20.84 13.94
CA TYR A 410 7.51 20.20 12.61
C TYR A 410 8.80 19.42 12.35
N TYR A 411 9.96 19.98 12.73
CA TYR A 411 11.24 19.27 12.65
C TYR A 411 11.21 17.98 13.46
N ALA A 412 10.74 18.02 14.71
CA ALA A 412 10.66 16.85 15.57
C ALA A 412 9.73 15.75 14.99
N LEU A 413 8.60 16.14 14.38
CA LEU A 413 7.70 15.21 13.73
C LEU A 413 8.32 14.57 12.48
N ALA A 414 9.01 15.37 11.65
CA ALA A 414 9.72 14.85 10.47
C ALA A 414 10.90 13.95 10.87
N GLU A 415 11.61 14.31 11.94
CA GLU A 415 12.67 13.49 12.51
C GLU A 415 12.15 12.15 13.05
N ALA A 416 10.96 12.13 13.68
CA ALA A 416 10.33 10.92 14.18
C ALA A 416 10.03 9.92 13.06
N THR A 417 9.45 10.37 11.94
CA THR A 417 9.21 9.51 10.78
C THR A 417 10.50 9.01 10.13
N ALA A 418 11.56 9.82 10.14
CA ALA A 418 12.89 9.40 9.69
C ALA A 418 13.53 8.36 10.62
N PHE A 419 13.37 8.51 11.94
CA PHE A 419 13.83 7.54 12.93
C PHE A 419 13.09 6.21 12.82
N ALA A 420 11.77 6.25 12.62
CA ALA A 420 10.97 5.05 12.39
C ALA A 420 11.41 4.30 11.12
N THR A 421 11.65 5.02 10.03
CA THR A 421 12.23 4.46 8.81
C THR A 421 13.60 3.82 9.09
N LYS A 422 14.49 4.53 9.80
CA LYS A 422 15.81 3.99 10.19
C LYS A 422 15.68 2.73 11.04
N ALA A 423 14.75 2.69 11.99
CA ALA A 423 14.54 1.51 12.84
C ALA A 423 14.17 0.26 12.01
N ILE A 424 13.33 0.42 10.99
CA ILE A 424 13.02 -0.66 10.04
C ILE A 424 14.27 -1.10 9.27
N LEU A 425 15.03 -0.15 8.70
CA LEU A 425 16.24 -0.46 7.94
C LEU A 425 17.30 -1.15 8.79
N ASP A 426 17.55 -0.66 10.00
CA ASP A 426 18.49 -1.25 10.95
C ASP A 426 18.06 -2.69 11.33
N HIS A 427 16.76 -2.92 11.52
CA HIS A 427 16.22 -4.21 11.86
C HIS A 427 16.35 -5.22 10.70
N LEU A 428 16.02 -4.81 9.47
CA LEU A 428 16.22 -5.65 8.28
C LEU A 428 17.70 -5.99 8.09
N ALA A 429 18.60 -4.99 8.19
CA ALA A 429 20.04 -5.19 8.04
C ALA A 429 20.62 -6.13 9.11
N ALA A 430 20.17 -6.01 10.38
CA ALA A 430 20.58 -6.89 11.47
C ALA A 430 20.17 -8.35 11.24
N ASN A 431 19.15 -8.59 10.40
CA ASN A 431 18.66 -9.92 10.01
C ASN A 431 19.19 -10.39 8.64
N GLY A 432 20.21 -9.72 8.09
CA GLY A 432 20.92 -10.14 6.90
C GLY A 432 20.35 -9.62 5.58
N VAL A 433 19.32 -8.76 5.59
CA VAL A 433 18.82 -8.12 4.38
C VAL A 433 19.81 -7.04 3.95
N ALA A 434 20.38 -7.19 2.75
CA ALA A 434 21.33 -6.21 2.22
C ALA A 434 20.65 -4.86 1.95
N ILE A 435 21.26 -3.77 2.41
CA ILE A 435 20.77 -2.41 2.16
C ILE A 435 21.94 -1.56 1.66
N GLU A 436 22.03 -1.39 0.36
CA GLU A 436 23.09 -0.61 -0.31
C GLU A 436 22.56 0.74 -0.80
N ARG A 437 21.31 0.76 -1.28
CA ARG A 437 20.65 1.91 -1.90
C ARG A 437 19.26 2.11 -1.35
N LEU A 438 18.85 3.38 -1.29
CA LEU A 438 17.48 3.77 -0.98
C LEU A 438 16.87 4.49 -2.18
N THR A 439 15.68 4.07 -2.60
CA THR A 439 14.94 4.69 -3.70
C THR A 439 13.60 5.21 -3.17
N GLY A 440 13.36 6.51 -3.29
CA GLY A 440 12.12 7.15 -2.86
C GLY A 440 11.09 7.23 -3.99
N ILE A 441 9.85 6.83 -3.70
CA ILE A 441 8.66 7.04 -4.53
C ILE A 441 7.50 7.57 -3.67
N GLY A 442 6.41 7.94 -4.30
CA GLY A 442 5.22 8.48 -3.61
C GLY A 442 5.25 10.00 -3.47
N GLY A 443 4.12 10.55 -3.04
CA GLY A 443 3.88 12.00 -3.06
C GLY A 443 4.82 12.81 -2.18
N ILE A 444 5.19 12.31 -1.00
CA ILE A 444 6.10 13.02 -0.08
C ILE A 444 7.51 13.10 -0.68
N SER A 445 7.99 12.01 -1.29
CA SER A 445 9.33 12.00 -1.90
C SER A 445 9.47 13.05 -3.01
N GLN A 446 8.41 13.31 -3.74
CA GLN A 446 8.39 14.31 -4.82
C GLN A 446 8.24 15.74 -4.30
N LYS A 447 7.43 15.94 -3.24
CA LYS A 447 6.97 17.27 -2.81
C LYS A 447 7.74 17.87 -1.64
N SER A 448 8.48 17.07 -0.85
CA SER A 448 9.15 17.54 0.37
C SER A 448 10.66 17.29 0.37
N PRO A 449 11.46 18.18 -0.24
CA PRO A 449 12.92 18.08 -0.21
C PRO A 449 13.49 18.05 1.23
N PHE A 450 12.88 18.79 2.15
CA PHE A 450 13.27 18.82 3.57
C PHE A 450 13.19 17.43 4.21
N VAL A 451 12.04 16.74 4.06
CA VAL A 451 11.85 15.40 4.62
C VAL A 451 12.83 14.40 3.99
N MET A 452 13.03 14.49 2.67
CA MET A 452 13.96 13.58 1.97
C MET A 452 15.42 13.81 2.40
N GLN A 453 15.84 15.06 2.60
CA GLN A 453 17.17 15.36 3.11
C GLN A 453 17.34 14.86 4.55
N LEU A 454 16.33 15.06 5.40
CA LEU A 454 16.37 14.59 6.79
C LEU A 454 16.41 13.06 6.87
N LEU A 455 15.66 12.36 6.01
CA LEU A 455 15.74 10.90 5.86
C LEU A 455 17.17 10.45 5.48
N ALA A 456 17.80 11.13 4.52
CA ALA A 456 19.20 10.83 4.14
C ALA A 456 20.16 11.04 5.32
N ASP A 457 20.03 12.18 6.02
CA ASP A 457 20.87 12.51 7.17
C ASP A 457 20.73 11.48 8.31
N VAL A 458 19.47 11.09 8.63
CA VAL A 458 19.16 10.12 9.70
C VAL A 458 19.62 8.72 9.34
N THR A 459 19.36 8.27 8.13
CA THR A 459 19.75 6.93 7.68
C THR A 459 21.24 6.80 7.41
N GLY A 460 21.95 7.94 7.21
CA GLY A 460 23.35 7.98 6.79
C GLY A 460 23.58 7.42 5.40
N ARG A 461 22.53 7.41 4.54
CA ARG A 461 22.54 6.81 3.20
C ARG A 461 22.04 7.79 2.15
N GLU A 462 22.61 7.73 0.96
CA GLU A 462 22.06 8.46 -0.18
C GLU A 462 20.69 7.90 -0.54
N ILE A 463 19.74 8.81 -0.83
CA ILE A 463 18.40 8.47 -1.30
C ILE A 463 18.22 9.04 -2.71
N SER A 464 17.89 8.17 -3.66
CA SER A 464 17.52 8.56 -5.01
C SER A 464 15.99 8.62 -5.14
N VAL A 465 15.45 9.78 -5.50
CA VAL A 465 14.00 9.93 -5.80
C VAL A 465 13.84 9.90 -7.30
N ILE A 466 13.19 8.85 -7.82
CA ILE A 466 13.00 8.68 -9.25
C ILE A 466 11.91 9.60 -9.79
N ASP A 467 12.10 10.15 -10.97
CA ASP A 467 11.09 10.95 -11.68
C ASP A 467 10.16 10.02 -12.49
N CYS A 468 9.34 9.26 -11.79
CA CYS A 468 8.29 8.41 -12.34
C CYS A 468 6.97 8.73 -11.65
N LYS A 469 6.06 9.39 -12.36
CA LYS A 469 4.76 9.79 -11.79
C LYS A 469 3.85 8.61 -11.48
N GLN A 470 3.97 7.52 -12.25
CA GLN A 470 3.11 6.35 -12.19
C GLN A 470 3.94 5.08 -11.94
N ALA A 471 4.69 5.04 -10.82
CA ALA A 471 5.58 3.93 -10.52
C ALA A 471 4.84 2.58 -10.42
N CYS A 472 3.60 2.56 -9.89
CA CYS A 472 2.78 1.34 -9.81
C CYS A 472 2.44 0.84 -11.22
N ALA A 473 1.89 1.70 -12.07
CA ALA A 473 1.59 1.35 -13.46
C ALA A 473 2.85 0.92 -14.23
N MET A 474 4.02 1.52 -13.97
CA MET A 474 5.28 1.09 -14.57
C MET A 474 5.69 -0.32 -14.13
N GLY A 475 5.48 -0.68 -12.86
CA GLY A 475 5.69 -2.06 -12.39
C GLY A 475 4.75 -3.04 -13.09
N SER A 476 3.49 -2.67 -13.26
CA SER A 476 2.54 -3.46 -14.06
C SER A 476 2.96 -3.57 -15.53
N VAL A 477 3.55 -2.53 -16.13
CA VAL A 477 4.17 -2.60 -17.47
C VAL A 477 5.32 -3.59 -17.50
N VAL A 478 6.20 -3.59 -16.48
CA VAL A 478 7.28 -4.58 -16.39
C VAL A 478 6.71 -6.01 -16.43
N TYR A 479 5.70 -6.32 -15.61
CA TYR A 479 5.04 -7.62 -15.63
C TYR A 479 4.37 -7.91 -16.99
N ALA A 480 3.67 -6.91 -17.56
CA ALA A 480 3.03 -7.06 -18.85
C ALA A 480 4.01 -7.41 -19.97
N THR A 481 5.22 -6.85 -19.96
CA THR A 481 6.24 -7.15 -20.97
C THR A 481 6.82 -8.56 -20.83
N VAL A 482 6.89 -9.10 -19.61
CA VAL A 482 7.31 -10.48 -19.36
C VAL A 482 6.25 -11.47 -19.88
N ILE A 483 4.98 -11.27 -19.51
CA ILE A 483 3.89 -12.17 -19.98
C ILE A 483 3.64 -12.07 -21.49
N ALA A 484 3.99 -10.95 -22.12
CA ALA A 484 3.96 -10.78 -23.57
C ALA A 484 5.16 -11.44 -24.28
N GLY A 485 6.12 -11.99 -23.52
CA GLY A 485 7.33 -12.60 -24.07
C GLY A 485 8.36 -11.61 -24.61
N CYS A 486 8.29 -10.33 -24.23
CA CYS A 486 9.29 -9.32 -24.63
C CYS A 486 10.59 -9.48 -23.86
N TYR A 487 10.52 -9.93 -22.61
CA TYR A 487 11.66 -10.18 -21.72
C TYR A 487 11.52 -11.53 -21.04
N GLY A 488 12.65 -12.14 -20.69
CA GLY A 488 12.70 -13.47 -20.06
C GLY A 488 12.46 -13.46 -18.54
N SER A 489 12.61 -12.30 -17.88
CA SER A 489 12.37 -12.16 -16.45
C SER A 489 11.99 -10.72 -16.05
N VAL A 490 11.46 -10.58 -14.84
CA VAL A 490 11.12 -9.27 -14.25
C VAL A 490 12.38 -8.39 -14.13
N GLU A 491 13.51 -8.95 -13.71
CA GLU A 491 14.75 -8.20 -13.56
C GLU A 491 15.33 -7.74 -14.90
N GLU A 492 15.17 -8.55 -15.96
CA GLU A 492 15.57 -8.16 -17.31
C GLU A 492 14.73 -6.98 -17.81
N ALA A 493 13.41 -7.07 -17.67
CA ALA A 493 12.49 -6.01 -18.03
C ALA A 493 12.76 -4.72 -17.22
N GLN A 494 12.98 -4.82 -15.90
CA GLN A 494 13.34 -3.67 -15.07
C GLN A 494 14.61 -2.97 -15.55
N ARG A 495 15.66 -3.73 -15.88
CA ARG A 495 16.92 -3.15 -16.38
C ARG A 495 16.74 -2.39 -17.69
N ALA A 496 15.83 -2.85 -18.53
CA ALA A 496 15.53 -2.20 -19.80
C ALA A 496 14.62 -0.97 -19.64
N LEU A 497 13.60 -1.04 -18.78
CA LEU A 497 12.47 -0.11 -18.76
C LEU A 497 12.53 0.91 -17.61
N CYS A 498 13.13 0.57 -16.46
CA CYS A 498 13.10 1.41 -15.26
C CYS A 498 14.35 2.31 -15.10
N ASN A 499 14.73 3.04 -16.16
CA ASN A 499 15.88 3.94 -16.18
C ASN A 499 15.46 5.40 -16.10
N PHE A 500 14.88 5.80 -14.96
CA PHE A 500 14.38 7.15 -14.76
C PHE A 500 15.47 8.11 -14.29
N PRO A 501 15.41 9.40 -14.68
CA PRO A 501 16.14 10.46 -14.00
C PRO A 501 15.83 10.44 -12.50
N SER A 502 16.82 10.78 -11.68
CA SER A 502 16.62 10.80 -10.24
C SER A 502 17.20 12.06 -9.61
N ARG A 503 16.49 12.56 -8.59
CA ARG A 503 17.01 13.57 -7.67
C ARG A 503 17.66 12.84 -6.50
N ARG A 504 18.88 13.27 -6.12
CA ARG A 504 19.65 12.62 -5.05
C ARG A 504 19.71 13.50 -3.82
N TYR A 505 19.62 12.85 -2.66
CA TYR A 505 19.80 13.45 -1.35
C TYR A 505 20.96 12.74 -0.67
N THR A 506 22.09 13.44 -0.52
CA THR A 506 23.30 12.91 0.10
C THR A 506 23.29 13.30 1.60
N PRO A 507 23.59 12.37 2.51
CA PRO A 507 23.59 12.66 3.94
C PRO A 507 24.66 13.71 4.30
N ARG A 508 24.30 14.63 5.19
CA ARG A 508 25.19 15.63 5.78
C ARG A 508 25.91 15.01 6.98
N ALA A 509 27.14 14.58 6.76
CA ALA A 509 27.91 13.80 7.72
C ALA A 509 28.06 14.50 9.09
N GLU A 510 28.15 15.83 9.10
CA GLU A 510 28.28 16.64 10.33
C GLU A 510 27.05 16.59 11.22
N ARG A 511 25.86 16.31 10.69
CA ARG A 511 24.60 16.17 11.46
C ARG A 511 24.44 14.78 12.07
N HIS A 512 25.03 13.77 11.48
CA HIS A 512 24.79 12.37 11.82
C HIS A 512 25.06 12.01 13.28
N PRO A 513 26.17 12.43 13.93
CA PRO A 513 26.42 12.06 15.33
C PRO A 513 25.31 12.53 16.29
N LEU A 514 24.84 13.77 16.10
CA LEU A 514 23.79 14.33 16.93
C LEU A 514 22.43 13.69 16.66
N LEU A 515 22.11 13.40 15.39
CA LEU A 515 20.92 12.67 15.01
C LEU A 515 20.91 11.26 15.63
N MET A 516 22.04 10.57 15.67
CA MET A 516 22.13 9.25 16.31
C MET A 516 21.93 9.33 17.84
N GLN A 517 22.46 10.35 18.51
CA GLN A 517 22.15 10.58 19.92
C GLN A 517 20.65 10.78 20.17
N ARG A 518 19.97 11.50 19.29
CA ARG A 518 18.52 11.75 19.35
C ARG A 518 17.73 10.48 19.00
N TYR A 519 18.22 9.68 18.05
CA TYR A 519 17.64 8.39 17.68
C TYR A 519 17.63 7.39 18.86
N GLU A 520 18.69 7.31 19.65
CA GLU A 520 18.71 6.48 20.87
C GLU A 520 17.61 6.91 21.87
N ARG A 521 17.39 8.22 22.02
CA ARG A 521 16.29 8.74 22.86
C ARG A 521 14.91 8.39 22.29
N TYR A 522 14.73 8.44 20.97
CA TYR A 522 13.50 8.01 20.31
C TYR A 522 13.24 6.52 20.55
N LYS A 523 14.23 5.67 20.39
CA LYS A 523 14.09 4.21 20.63
C LYS A 523 13.69 3.92 22.08
N ALA A 524 14.24 4.63 23.04
CA ALA A 524 13.94 4.45 24.46
C ALA A 524 12.46 4.73 24.78
N GLN A 525 11.81 5.67 24.09
CA GLN A 525 10.39 5.99 24.31
C GLN A 525 9.46 4.84 23.89
N GLY A 526 9.84 4.03 22.89
CA GLY A 526 9.04 2.95 22.34
C GLY A 526 9.47 1.55 22.74
N GLY A 527 10.40 1.41 23.68
CA GLY A 527 10.92 0.09 24.05
C GLY A 527 11.58 -0.65 22.87
N LEU A 528 12.07 0.08 21.86
CA LEU A 528 12.87 -0.52 20.80
C LEU A 528 14.24 -0.95 21.33
N PRO A 529 14.85 -2.03 20.81
CA PRO A 529 16.16 -2.48 21.26
C PRO A 529 17.20 -1.37 21.19
N GLN A 530 17.87 -1.11 22.29
CA GLN A 530 19.03 -0.22 22.36
C GLN A 530 20.27 -1.05 22.02
N ARG A 531 21.16 -0.51 21.20
CA ARG A 531 22.45 -1.14 20.90
C ARG A 531 23.46 -0.88 22.00
#